data_6c19db04454e30cb3dc4bb9401fd3b90
#
_entry.id   6c19db04454e30cb3dc4bb9401fd3b90
#
_cell.length_a   1.000
_cell.length_b   1.000
_cell.length_c   1.000
_cell.angle_alpha   90.00
_cell.angle_beta   90.00
_cell.angle_gamma   90.00
#
_symmetry.space_group_name_H-M   'P 1'
#
loop_
_entity.id
_entity.type
_entity.pdbx_description
1 polymer ?
#
loop_
_entity_poly.entity_id
_entity_poly.type
_entity_poly.pdbx_seq_one_letter_code
_entity_poly.pdbx_strand_id
1 'polypeptide(L)'
;MRSSPDSDPVLLSVAAYSNNPNAYAARYAEHRRELPERFTALFAQPSRILDVGCGPGRDLRLFAEAGHSPIGIELNPDFIKMAEPHGEVIAGDIRRLGDFFVPNSFDGVWAQASLVHLSHEETRQVLSDITSLLVPGGHMYVCVPVSGETGWREEEDGMRWYATWPDDSFVESVISAGFTIHDVVHGPYVEVWATNEKK
;
A
#
# COMPACT_ATOMS: atom_id res chain seq x y z
N MET A 1 -24.86 -8.45 3.59
CA MET A 1 -24.50 -9.74 4.21
C MET A 1 -23.04 -9.65 4.57
N ARG A 2 -22.64 -9.71 5.83
CA ARG A 2 -21.22 -9.82 6.18
C ARG A 2 -20.80 -11.26 5.87
N SER A 3 -19.88 -11.46 4.94
CA SER A 3 -19.23 -12.76 4.72
C SER A 3 -18.63 -13.25 6.04
N SER A 4 -18.66 -14.57 6.26
CA SER A 4 -17.92 -15.19 7.37
C SER A 4 -16.44 -14.83 7.26
N PRO A 5 -15.70 -14.58 8.37
CA PRO A 5 -14.25 -14.35 8.33
C PRO A 5 -13.49 -15.42 7.56
N ASP A 6 -13.98 -16.68 7.58
CA ASP A 6 -13.39 -17.82 6.87
C ASP A 6 -13.52 -17.76 5.35
N SER A 7 -14.25 -16.76 4.80
CA SER A 7 -14.47 -16.59 3.36
C SER A 7 -13.98 -15.23 2.82
N ASP A 8 -13.36 -14.40 3.64
CA ASP A 8 -12.82 -13.09 3.23
C ASP A 8 -11.54 -13.28 2.39
N PRO A 9 -11.56 -12.94 1.07
CA PRO A 9 -10.40 -13.13 0.21
C PRO A 9 -9.15 -12.40 0.68
N VAL A 10 -9.31 -11.23 1.33
CA VAL A 10 -8.20 -10.45 1.87
C VAL A 10 -7.52 -11.22 2.99
N LEU A 11 -8.29 -11.69 3.98
CA LEU A 11 -7.75 -12.44 5.13
C LEU A 11 -7.08 -13.73 4.70
N LEU A 12 -7.65 -14.45 3.74
CA LEU A 12 -7.06 -15.68 3.21
C LEU A 12 -5.78 -15.41 2.44
N SER A 13 -5.74 -14.34 1.64
CA SER A 13 -4.53 -13.94 0.90
C SER A 13 -3.41 -13.50 1.85
N VAL A 14 -3.74 -12.73 2.88
CA VAL A 14 -2.78 -12.30 3.91
C VAL A 14 -2.23 -13.50 4.69
N ALA A 15 -3.07 -14.47 5.05
CA ALA A 15 -2.65 -15.69 5.75
C ALA A 15 -1.67 -16.54 4.91
N ALA A 16 -1.80 -16.54 3.57
CA ALA A 16 -0.91 -17.31 2.70
C ALA A 16 0.56 -16.86 2.80
N TYR A 17 0.82 -15.58 3.05
CA TYR A 17 2.20 -15.08 3.25
C TYR A 17 2.93 -15.70 4.44
N SER A 18 2.18 -16.15 5.46
CA SER A 18 2.75 -16.82 6.64
C SER A 18 3.28 -18.23 6.34
N ASN A 19 3.02 -18.80 5.17
CA ASN A 19 3.58 -20.10 4.80
C ASN A 19 5.10 -20.03 4.58
N ASN A 20 5.64 -18.91 4.07
CA ASN A 20 7.08 -18.72 3.91
C ASN A 20 7.50 -17.23 3.95
N PRO A 21 7.32 -16.54 5.09
CA PRO A 21 7.52 -15.09 5.18
C PRO A 21 8.96 -14.67 4.93
N ASN A 22 9.94 -15.48 5.36
CA ASN A 22 11.36 -15.19 5.14
C ASN A 22 11.76 -15.27 3.66
N ALA A 23 11.27 -16.28 2.93
CA ALA A 23 11.54 -16.39 1.49
C ALA A 23 10.89 -15.25 0.71
N TYR A 24 9.67 -14.84 1.09
CA TYR A 24 9.02 -13.67 0.52
C TYR A 24 9.87 -12.42 0.74
N ALA A 25 10.27 -12.14 1.98
CA ALA A 25 11.08 -10.96 2.30
C ALA A 25 12.42 -10.95 1.55
N ALA A 26 13.11 -12.09 1.48
CA ALA A 26 14.38 -12.20 0.75
C ALA A 26 14.21 -11.96 -0.76
N ARG A 27 13.14 -12.47 -1.37
CA ARG A 27 12.83 -12.28 -2.81
C ARG A 27 12.68 -10.81 -3.18
N TYR A 28 12.06 -10.01 -2.32
CA TYR A 28 11.73 -8.61 -2.60
C TYR A 28 12.66 -7.60 -1.92
N ALA A 29 13.71 -8.06 -1.20
CA ALA A 29 14.60 -7.19 -0.41
C ALA A 29 15.20 -6.02 -1.19
N GLU A 30 15.60 -6.25 -2.45
CA GLU A 30 16.21 -5.24 -3.31
C GLU A 30 15.32 -4.87 -4.51
N HIS A 31 14.07 -5.37 -4.53
CA HIS A 31 13.18 -5.15 -5.67
C HIS A 31 12.73 -3.69 -5.75
N ARG A 32 12.98 -3.06 -6.90
CA ARG A 32 12.53 -1.69 -7.23
C ARG A 32 12.88 -0.62 -6.18
N ARG A 33 14.11 -0.64 -5.64
CA ARG A 33 14.61 0.35 -4.68
C ARG A 33 14.53 1.79 -5.20
N GLU A 34 14.61 1.99 -6.49
CA GLU A 34 14.51 3.29 -7.15
C GLU A 34 13.19 4.01 -6.88
N LEU A 35 12.11 3.28 -6.55
CA LEU A 35 10.81 3.89 -6.30
C LEU A 35 10.73 4.58 -4.93
N PRO A 36 11.08 3.92 -3.78
CA PRO A 36 11.17 4.62 -2.50
C PRO A 36 12.17 5.79 -2.52
N GLU A 37 13.30 5.66 -3.23
CA GLU A 37 14.27 6.75 -3.40
C GLU A 37 13.65 7.93 -4.16
N ARG A 38 12.91 7.68 -5.24
CA ARG A 38 12.15 8.70 -5.96
C ARG A 38 11.10 9.36 -5.06
N PHE A 39 10.40 8.58 -4.23
CA PHE A 39 9.35 9.08 -3.35
C PHE A 39 9.92 10.01 -2.28
N THR A 40 11.02 9.61 -1.62
CA THR A 40 11.68 10.43 -0.60
C THR A 40 12.23 11.75 -1.17
N ALA A 41 12.64 11.78 -2.43
CA ALA A 41 13.11 12.99 -3.11
C ALA A 41 12.01 14.06 -3.32
N LEU A 42 10.74 13.73 -3.12
CA LEU A 42 9.63 14.69 -3.17
C LEU A 42 9.57 15.61 -1.93
N PHE A 43 10.24 15.24 -0.84
CA PHE A 43 10.17 15.96 0.43
C PHE A 43 11.43 16.78 0.66
N ALA A 44 11.25 18.09 0.88
CA ALA A 44 12.36 19.00 1.16
C ALA A 44 12.90 18.88 2.61
N GLN A 45 12.16 18.22 3.50
CA GLN A 45 12.47 18.07 4.94
C GLN A 45 12.05 16.70 5.45
N PRO A 46 12.53 16.24 6.61
CA PRO A 46 12.01 15.03 7.26
C PRO A 46 10.49 15.07 7.36
N SER A 47 9.85 14.03 6.87
CA SER A 47 8.41 13.94 6.69
C SER A 47 7.85 12.68 7.31
N ARG A 48 6.59 12.73 7.70
CA ARG A 48 5.85 11.59 8.25
C ARG A 48 5.20 10.81 7.10
N ILE A 49 5.64 9.57 6.89
CA ILE A 49 5.22 8.72 5.77
C ILE A 49 4.45 7.50 6.31
N LEU A 50 3.24 7.28 5.81
CA LEU A 50 2.49 6.06 6.06
C LEU A 50 2.78 5.03 4.95
N ASP A 51 3.24 3.85 5.34
CA ASP A 51 3.39 2.69 4.45
C ASP A 51 2.19 1.76 4.64
N VAL A 52 1.28 1.78 3.67
CA VAL A 52 0.01 1.04 3.69
C VAL A 52 0.23 -0.38 3.20
N GLY A 53 0.12 -1.35 4.11
CA GLY A 53 0.48 -2.74 3.86
C GLY A 53 2.00 -2.90 3.74
N CYS A 54 2.72 -2.49 4.77
CA CYS A 54 4.19 -2.36 4.74
C CYS A 54 4.94 -3.70 4.58
N GLY A 55 4.23 -4.83 4.66
CA GLY A 55 4.83 -6.15 4.56
C GLY A 55 5.97 -6.36 5.57
N PRO A 56 7.08 -6.97 5.18
CA PRO A 56 8.23 -7.21 6.06
C PRO A 56 9.07 -5.95 6.39
N GLY A 57 8.62 -4.74 6.00
CA GLY A 57 9.24 -3.47 6.39
C GLY A 57 10.40 -2.99 5.51
N ARG A 58 10.53 -3.51 4.28
CA ARG A 58 11.58 -3.07 3.34
C ARG A 58 11.57 -1.56 3.12
N ASP A 59 10.40 -1.00 2.78
CA ASP A 59 10.27 0.41 2.45
C ASP A 59 10.30 1.30 3.69
N LEU A 60 9.78 0.82 4.83
CA LEU A 60 9.97 1.49 6.12
C LEU A 60 11.45 1.74 6.42
N ARG A 61 12.29 0.72 6.22
CA ARG A 61 13.75 0.85 6.41
C ARG A 61 14.34 1.92 5.49
N LEU A 62 13.99 1.91 4.21
CA LEU A 62 14.50 2.88 3.23
C LEU A 62 14.06 4.31 3.56
N PHE A 63 12.82 4.51 3.98
CA PHE A 63 12.33 5.82 4.42
C PHE A 63 13.03 6.32 5.69
N ALA A 64 13.28 5.44 6.66
CA ALA A 64 14.03 5.79 7.87
C ALA A 64 15.49 6.12 7.57
N GLU A 65 16.16 5.34 6.71
CA GLU A 65 17.53 5.61 6.23
C GLU A 65 17.64 6.95 5.49
N ALA A 66 16.58 7.37 4.78
CA ALA A 66 16.49 8.67 4.13
C ALA A 66 16.18 9.83 5.10
N GLY A 67 16.00 9.56 6.41
CA GLY A 67 15.78 10.56 7.45
C GLY A 67 14.33 10.96 7.67
N HIS A 68 13.37 10.21 7.13
CA HIS A 68 11.94 10.40 7.39
C HIS A 68 11.45 9.65 8.62
N SER A 69 10.20 9.88 9.00
CA SER A 69 9.51 9.21 10.12
C SER A 69 8.42 8.28 9.58
N PRO A 70 8.78 7.06 9.15
CA PRO A 70 7.81 6.12 8.59
C PRO A 70 6.98 5.45 9.68
N ILE A 71 5.72 5.18 9.35
CA ILE A 71 4.80 4.34 10.13
C ILE A 71 4.21 3.33 9.16
N GLY A 72 4.25 2.04 9.51
CA GLY A 72 3.62 0.97 8.75
C GLY A 72 2.26 0.59 9.31
N ILE A 73 1.35 0.16 8.45
CA ILE A 73 0.18 -0.62 8.84
C ILE A 73 0.21 -1.95 8.11
N GLU A 74 0.06 -3.05 8.84
CA GLU A 74 0.16 -4.41 8.31
C GLU A 74 -0.79 -5.35 9.06
N LEU A 75 -1.35 -6.32 8.35
CA LEU A 75 -2.29 -7.28 8.91
C LEU A 75 -1.64 -8.63 9.21
N ASN A 76 -0.59 -9.01 8.47
CA ASN A 76 0.11 -10.28 8.66
C ASN A 76 1.02 -10.24 9.90
N PRO A 77 0.80 -11.10 10.91
CA PRO A 77 1.56 -11.03 12.17
C PRO A 77 3.03 -11.38 12.03
N ASP A 78 3.42 -12.16 11.03
CA ASP A 78 4.83 -12.50 10.80
C ASP A 78 5.56 -11.32 10.14
N PHE A 79 4.91 -10.63 9.20
CA PHE A 79 5.45 -9.42 8.59
C PHE A 79 5.56 -8.26 9.59
N ILE A 80 4.58 -8.10 10.49
CA ILE A 80 4.65 -7.10 11.57
C ILE A 80 5.94 -7.28 12.37
N LYS A 81 6.23 -8.51 12.85
CA LYS A 81 7.45 -8.80 13.62
C LYS A 81 8.73 -8.51 12.83
N MET A 82 8.71 -8.72 11.51
CA MET A 82 9.86 -8.43 10.63
C MET A 82 10.02 -6.93 10.41
N ALA A 83 8.94 -6.18 10.38
CA ALA A 83 8.93 -4.74 10.09
C ALA A 83 9.24 -3.87 11.33
N GLU A 84 8.87 -4.30 12.55
CA GLU A 84 9.09 -3.59 13.82
C GLU A 84 10.52 -3.04 14.03
N PRO A 85 11.62 -3.73 13.62
CA PRO A 85 12.95 -3.18 13.72
C PRO A 85 13.22 -1.95 12.83
N HIS A 86 12.37 -1.68 11.87
CA HIS A 86 12.55 -0.65 10.84
C HIS A 86 11.70 0.60 11.04
N GLY A 87 10.72 0.57 11.95
CA GLY A 87 9.85 1.70 12.26
C GLY A 87 8.67 1.30 13.12
N GLU A 88 7.82 2.27 13.45
CA GLU A 88 6.55 2.01 14.11
C GLU A 88 5.63 1.22 13.18
N VAL A 89 5.04 0.13 13.66
CA VAL A 89 4.11 -0.71 12.89
C VAL A 89 2.81 -0.90 13.66
N ILE A 90 1.71 -0.54 13.02
CA ILE A 90 0.36 -0.74 13.55
C ILE A 90 -0.20 -2.06 12.98
N ALA A 91 -0.58 -2.96 13.88
CA ALA A 91 -1.32 -4.17 13.49
C ALA A 91 -2.75 -3.79 13.10
N GLY A 92 -3.08 -3.82 11.81
CA GLY A 92 -4.37 -3.32 11.35
C GLY A 92 -4.72 -3.68 9.91
N ASP A 93 -6.02 -3.67 9.64
CA ASP A 93 -6.57 -3.86 8.31
C ASP A 93 -6.61 -2.53 7.56
N ILE A 94 -5.96 -2.45 6.41
CA ILE A 94 -5.89 -1.24 5.57
C ILE A 94 -7.27 -0.78 5.07
N ARG A 95 -8.29 -1.64 5.08
CA ARG A 95 -9.68 -1.27 4.79
C ARG A 95 -10.32 -0.38 5.86
N ARG A 96 -9.61 -0.13 6.96
CA ARG A 96 -10.08 0.61 8.14
C ARG A 96 -9.08 1.67 8.59
N LEU A 97 -8.38 2.33 7.67
CA LEU A 97 -7.33 3.32 7.98
C LEU A 97 -7.80 4.42 8.94
N GLY A 98 -9.05 4.88 8.80
CA GLY A 98 -9.64 5.90 9.66
C GLY A 98 -9.85 5.48 11.13
N ASP A 99 -9.79 4.17 11.45
CA ASP A 99 -9.85 3.70 12.83
C ASP A 99 -8.49 3.82 13.55
N PHE A 100 -7.41 3.90 12.81
CA PHE A 100 -6.03 3.90 13.31
C PHE A 100 -5.37 5.28 13.26
N PHE A 101 -5.75 6.12 12.32
CA PHE A 101 -5.07 7.38 12.06
C PHE A 101 -6.05 8.55 12.00
N VAL A 102 -5.57 9.72 12.40
CA VAL A 102 -6.36 10.96 12.34
C VAL A 102 -6.14 11.70 11.03
N PRO A 103 -7.12 12.48 10.55
CA PRO A 103 -6.98 13.27 9.33
C PRO A 103 -5.78 14.23 9.35
N ASN A 104 -5.22 14.51 8.17
CA ASN A 104 -4.10 15.44 7.96
C ASN A 104 -2.88 15.13 8.84
N SER A 105 -2.52 13.86 9.00
CA SER A 105 -1.43 13.42 9.87
C SER A 105 -0.20 12.91 9.14
N PHE A 106 -0.23 12.84 7.80
CA PHE A 106 0.88 12.36 6.99
C PHE A 106 1.23 13.32 5.86
N ASP A 107 2.53 13.52 5.63
CA ASP A 107 3.07 14.25 4.48
C ASP A 107 3.11 13.38 3.22
N GLY A 108 3.27 12.07 3.42
CA GLY A 108 3.28 11.09 2.34
C GLY A 108 2.56 9.80 2.69
N VAL A 109 1.96 9.18 1.67
CA VAL A 109 1.39 7.82 1.76
C VAL A 109 1.96 6.96 0.64
N TRP A 110 2.49 5.82 1.04
CA TRP A 110 3.07 4.81 0.17
C TRP A 110 2.21 3.55 0.19
N ALA A 111 1.82 3.04 -0.99
CA ALA A 111 0.98 1.83 -1.13
C ALA A 111 1.49 0.96 -2.29
N GLN A 112 2.69 0.40 -2.13
CA GLN A 112 3.31 -0.41 -3.18
C GLN A 112 2.77 -1.84 -3.16
N ALA A 113 1.96 -2.19 -4.15
CA ALA A 113 1.39 -3.53 -4.34
C ALA A 113 0.68 -4.08 -3.08
N SER A 114 0.09 -3.21 -2.27
CA SER A 114 -0.63 -3.57 -1.05
C SER A 114 -2.15 -3.64 -1.26
N LEU A 115 -2.71 -2.83 -2.17
CA LEU A 115 -4.15 -2.82 -2.46
C LEU A 115 -4.59 -3.97 -3.39
N VAL A 116 -3.67 -4.81 -3.79
CA VAL A 116 -3.86 -5.86 -4.82
C VAL A 116 -4.89 -6.94 -4.43
N HIS A 117 -5.10 -7.12 -3.13
CA HIS A 117 -6.06 -8.11 -2.59
C HIS A 117 -7.42 -7.50 -2.26
N LEU A 118 -7.60 -6.20 -2.43
CA LEU A 118 -8.86 -5.51 -2.20
C LEU A 118 -9.75 -5.57 -3.44
N SER A 119 -11.06 -5.68 -3.25
CA SER A 119 -12.00 -5.42 -4.33
C SER A 119 -11.89 -3.98 -4.83
N HIS A 120 -12.40 -3.71 -6.04
CA HIS A 120 -12.41 -2.33 -6.57
C HIS A 120 -13.17 -1.35 -5.68
N GLU A 121 -14.23 -1.81 -4.99
CA GLU A 121 -14.99 -0.98 -4.04
C GLU A 121 -14.17 -0.66 -2.80
N GLU A 122 -13.55 -1.67 -2.18
CA GLU A 122 -12.66 -1.48 -1.03
C GLU A 122 -11.46 -0.59 -1.37
N THR A 123 -10.87 -0.78 -2.55
CA THR A 123 -9.77 0.08 -3.03
C THR A 123 -10.19 1.55 -3.13
N ARG A 124 -11.39 1.84 -3.69
CA ARG A 124 -11.88 3.23 -3.75
C ARG A 124 -12.11 3.82 -2.36
N GLN A 125 -12.60 3.02 -1.41
CA GLN A 125 -12.75 3.47 -0.03
C GLN A 125 -11.39 3.80 0.59
N VAL A 126 -10.40 2.92 0.43
CA VAL A 126 -9.03 3.15 0.93
C VAL A 126 -8.40 4.39 0.31
N LEU A 127 -8.58 4.64 -0.99
CA LEU A 127 -8.12 5.88 -1.64
C LEU A 127 -8.77 7.13 -1.03
N SER A 128 -10.06 7.08 -0.70
CA SER A 128 -10.75 8.17 0.00
C SER A 128 -10.22 8.39 1.42
N ASP A 129 -9.93 7.30 2.13
CA ASP A 129 -9.34 7.38 3.47
C ASP A 129 -7.93 7.99 3.39
N ILE A 130 -7.08 7.54 2.44
CA ILE A 130 -5.75 8.11 2.20
C ILE A 130 -5.82 9.62 1.94
N THR A 131 -6.77 10.07 1.10
CA THR A 131 -6.97 11.51 0.85
C THR A 131 -7.26 12.28 2.15
N SER A 132 -7.99 11.66 3.07
CA SER A 132 -8.31 12.29 4.37
C SER A 132 -7.12 12.33 5.32
N LEU A 133 -6.24 11.33 5.26
CA LEU A 133 -5.06 11.22 6.11
C LEU A 133 -3.91 12.14 5.70
N LEU A 134 -3.80 12.46 4.40
CA LEU A 134 -2.77 13.33 3.87
C LEU A 134 -3.04 14.80 4.20
N VAL A 135 -2.00 15.52 4.57
CA VAL A 135 -2.02 16.98 4.64
C VAL A 135 -2.31 17.57 3.25
N PRO A 136 -2.83 18.83 3.17
CA PRO A 136 -2.89 19.53 1.88
C PRO A 136 -1.51 19.60 1.21
N GLY A 137 -1.41 19.21 -0.04
CA GLY A 137 -0.15 19.08 -0.78
C GLY A 137 0.66 17.82 -0.48
N GLY A 138 0.17 16.94 0.38
CA GLY A 138 0.82 15.66 0.68
C GLY A 138 0.87 14.71 -0.52
N HIS A 139 1.92 13.92 -0.62
CA HIS A 139 2.22 13.05 -1.75
C HIS A 139 1.69 11.62 -1.56
N MET A 140 1.25 11.01 -2.65
CA MET A 140 0.88 9.60 -2.69
C MET A 140 1.58 8.87 -3.83
N TYR A 141 2.05 7.65 -3.53
CA TYR A 141 2.34 6.63 -4.52
C TYR A 141 1.46 5.41 -4.28
N VAL A 142 0.90 4.87 -5.34
CA VAL A 142 0.10 3.64 -5.29
C VAL A 142 0.27 2.85 -6.58
N CYS A 143 0.29 1.52 -6.49
CA CYS A 143 0.24 0.67 -7.67
C CYS A 143 -0.66 -0.56 -7.49
N VAL A 144 -1.30 -0.96 -8.60
CA VAL A 144 -2.16 -2.14 -8.69
C VAL A 144 -1.93 -2.90 -9.99
N PRO A 145 -2.17 -4.23 -10.05
CA PRO A 145 -2.00 -5.00 -11.27
C PRO A 145 -3.08 -4.65 -12.30
N VAL A 146 -2.66 -4.55 -13.58
CA VAL A 146 -3.56 -4.34 -14.74
C VAL A 146 -3.55 -5.54 -15.69
N SER A 147 -2.68 -6.52 -15.46
CA SER A 147 -2.57 -7.73 -16.28
C SER A 147 -3.07 -8.98 -15.54
N GLY A 148 -3.63 -9.92 -16.29
CA GLY A 148 -4.23 -11.14 -15.76
C GLY A 148 -5.71 -10.97 -15.42
N GLU A 149 -6.32 -12.02 -14.88
CA GLU A 149 -7.73 -12.02 -14.47
C GLU A 149 -7.88 -11.72 -12.98
N THR A 150 -8.96 -11.06 -12.60
CA THR A 150 -9.36 -10.95 -11.19
C THR A 150 -9.75 -12.32 -10.66
N GLY A 151 -9.16 -12.74 -9.53
CA GLY A 151 -9.45 -14.04 -8.95
C GLY A 151 -8.28 -14.62 -8.15
N TRP A 152 -8.44 -15.89 -7.78
CA TRP A 152 -7.43 -16.65 -7.07
C TRP A 152 -6.29 -17.05 -8.00
N ARG A 153 -5.05 -16.86 -7.53
CA ARG A 153 -3.83 -17.26 -8.22
C ARG A 153 -2.98 -18.13 -7.30
N GLU A 154 -2.37 -19.15 -7.87
CA GLU A 154 -1.39 -19.97 -7.18
C GLU A 154 -0.03 -19.26 -7.18
N GLU A 155 0.51 -19.01 -6.01
CA GLU A 155 1.82 -18.43 -5.79
C GLU A 155 2.71 -19.44 -5.06
N GLU A 156 4.01 -19.21 -4.99
CA GLU A 156 4.96 -20.16 -4.34
C GLU A 156 4.61 -20.44 -2.87
N ASP A 157 4.00 -19.48 -2.20
CA ASP A 157 3.64 -19.51 -0.77
C ASP A 157 2.14 -19.71 -0.54
N GLY A 158 1.36 -20.02 -1.58
CA GLY A 158 -0.06 -20.39 -1.45
C GLY A 158 -1.00 -19.62 -2.35
N MET A 159 -2.28 -19.90 -2.21
CA MET A 159 -3.33 -19.24 -3.01
C MET A 159 -3.58 -17.83 -2.50
N ARG A 160 -3.57 -16.83 -3.40
CA ARG A 160 -3.92 -15.45 -3.11
C ARG A 160 -4.92 -14.92 -4.14
N TRP A 161 -5.86 -14.14 -3.65
CA TRP A 161 -6.84 -13.48 -4.50
C TRP A 161 -6.29 -12.11 -4.94
N TYR A 162 -6.45 -11.77 -6.21
CA TYR A 162 -6.02 -10.51 -6.79
C TYR A 162 -7.16 -9.81 -7.50
N ALA A 163 -7.31 -8.51 -7.27
CA ALA A 163 -8.10 -7.64 -8.14
C ALA A 163 -7.21 -7.06 -9.24
N THR A 164 -7.57 -7.31 -10.49
CA THR A 164 -6.94 -6.71 -11.65
C THR A 164 -7.78 -5.54 -12.12
N TRP A 165 -7.15 -4.43 -12.41
CA TRP A 165 -7.85 -3.22 -12.86
C TRP A 165 -7.85 -3.13 -14.39
N PRO A 166 -9.01 -2.80 -15.02
CA PRO A 166 -9.02 -2.45 -16.45
C PRO A 166 -8.26 -1.13 -16.64
N ASP A 167 -7.30 -1.12 -17.57
CA ASP A 167 -6.51 0.04 -18.02
C ASP A 167 -6.63 1.32 -17.17
N ASP A 168 -7.30 2.37 -17.69
CA ASP A 168 -7.36 3.68 -17.03
C ASP A 168 -8.36 3.77 -15.85
N SER A 169 -9.13 2.72 -15.58
CA SER A 169 -10.17 2.78 -14.54
C SER A 169 -9.63 2.98 -13.11
N PHE A 170 -8.40 2.53 -12.86
CA PHE A 170 -7.72 2.81 -11.60
C PHE A 170 -7.33 4.28 -11.48
N VAL A 171 -6.78 4.86 -12.56
CA VAL A 171 -6.41 6.28 -12.65
C VAL A 171 -7.63 7.17 -12.40
N GLU A 172 -8.77 6.84 -13.02
CA GLU A 172 -10.04 7.52 -12.79
C GLU A 172 -10.50 7.42 -11.32
N SER A 173 -10.27 6.28 -10.68
CA SER A 173 -10.60 6.09 -9.26
C SER A 173 -9.74 6.95 -8.35
N VAL A 174 -8.44 7.13 -8.66
CA VAL A 174 -7.54 8.04 -7.94
C VAL A 174 -7.98 9.50 -8.10
N ILE A 175 -8.31 9.93 -9.33
CA ILE A 175 -8.85 11.28 -9.58
C ILE A 175 -10.16 11.49 -8.81
N SER A 176 -11.07 10.51 -8.85
CA SER A 176 -12.37 10.58 -8.17
C SER A 176 -12.24 10.65 -6.64
N ALA A 177 -11.15 10.12 -6.08
CA ALA A 177 -10.84 10.26 -4.66
C ALA A 177 -10.32 11.65 -4.27
N GLY A 178 -10.06 12.55 -5.24
CA GLY A 178 -9.66 13.94 -5.03
C GLY A 178 -8.15 14.20 -5.17
N PHE A 179 -7.42 13.30 -5.80
CA PHE A 179 -6.00 13.49 -6.08
C PHE A 179 -5.75 14.20 -7.41
N THR A 180 -4.69 15.01 -7.44
CA THR A 180 -4.08 15.49 -8.68
C THR A 180 -2.91 14.61 -9.06
N ILE A 181 -2.97 14.01 -10.25
CA ILE A 181 -1.96 13.08 -10.75
C ILE A 181 -0.82 13.86 -11.41
N HIS A 182 0.42 13.48 -11.10
CA HIS A 182 1.64 14.03 -11.68
C HIS A 182 2.31 13.10 -12.67
N ASP A 183 2.21 11.79 -12.43
CA ASP A 183 2.82 10.79 -13.29
C ASP A 183 2.04 9.48 -13.22
N VAL A 184 1.95 8.80 -14.37
CA VAL A 184 1.38 7.45 -14.48
C VAL A 184 2.34 6.58 -15.28
N VAL A 185 2.77 5.47 -14.69
CA VAL A 185 3.61 4.48 -15.39
C VAL A 185 2.78 3.24 -15.69
N HIS A 186 2.68 2.90 -16.96
CA HIS A 186 1.96 1.72 -17.43
C HIS A 186 2.90 0.54 -17.62
N GLY A 187 2.47 -0.64 -17.16
CA GLY A 187 3.21 -1.88 -17.24
C GLY A 187 2.33 -3.05 -16.79
N PRO A 188 2.90 -4.13 -16.24
CA PRO A 188 2.12 -5.18 -15.56
C PRO A 188 1.32 -4.64 -14.37
N TYR A 189 1.77 -3.53 -13.78
CA TYR A 189 1.09 -2.69 -12.82
C TYR A 189 0.90 -1.30 -13.41
N VAL A 190 -0.20 -0.64 -13.07
CA VAL A 190 -0.32 0.81 -13.22
C VAL A 190 0.18 1.44 -11.92
N GLU A 191 1.11 2.38 -12.05
CA GLU A 191 1.71 3.12 -10.94
C GLU A 191 1.27 4.58 -11.03
N VAL A 192 0.77 5.11 -9.94
CA VAL A 192 0.25 6.49 -9.89
C VAL A 192 1.00 7.29 -8.83
N TRP A 193 1.51 8.43 -9.24
CA TRP A 193 2.15 9.46 -8.42
C TRP A 193 1.24 10.68 -8.38
N ALA A 194 0.81 11.06 -7.18
CA ALA A 194 -0.23 12.08 -7.04
C ALA A 194 -0.05 12.93 -5.78
N THR A 195 -0.77 14.05 -5.70
CA THR A 195 -0.85 14.90 -4.51
C THR A 195 -2.29 15.12 -4.08
N ASN A 196 -2.48 15.34 -2.79
CA ASN A 196 -3.74 15.77 -2.20
C ASN A 196 -3.82 17.31 -2.27
N GLU A 197 -4.63 17.85 -3.17
CA GLU A 197 -4.84 19.32 -3.32
C GLU A 197 -6.01 19.86 -2.49
N LYS A 198 -6.54 19.12 -1.53
CA LYS A 198 -7.55 19.69 -0.62
C LYS A 198 -6.99 20.95 0.06
N LYS A 199 -7.76 22.04 -0.03
CA LYS A 199 -7.47 23.31 0.63
C LYS A 199 -7.87 23.27 2.09
#